data_bb7dd0909f95191259bbd7a4e468cd75
#
_entry.id   bb7dd0909f95191259bbd7a4e468cd75
#
_cell.length_a   1.000
_cell.length_b   1.000
_cell.length_c   1.000
_cell.angle_alpha   90.00
_cell.angle_beta   90.00
_cell.angle_gamma   90.00
#
_symmetry.space_group_name_H-M   'P 1'
#
loop_
_entity.id
_entity.type
_entity.pdbx_description
1 polymer ?
#
loop_
_entity_poly.entity_id
_entity_poly.type
_entity_poly.pdbx_seq_one_letter_code
_entity_poly.pdbx_strand_id
1 'polypeptide(L)'
;MRLSSRSFGIARHIKIERKFNKKQQMKTSYHVNEKGYYGAFGGAYIPEMLYPNVEQLRQNYLKITAEPEFQTEFDELLKEYVGRPTPLYFAKNLSKKYNTKIYLKREDLCHTGAHKINNTIGQIL
;
A
#
# COMPACT_ATOMS: atom_id res chain seq x y z
N MET A 1 -5.49 65.68 41.12
CA MET A 1 -6.46 65.71 40.04
C MET A 1 -6.30 64.41 39.27
N ARG A 2 -7.26 63.46 39.38
CA ARG A 2 -7.17 62.09 38.78
C ARG A 2 -7.86 62.15 37.45
N LEU A 3 -7.23 61.58 36.40
CA LEU A 3 -7.91 61.24 35.15
C LEU A 3 -7.68 59.77 34.85
N SER A 4 -8.75 59.07 34.92
CA SER A 4 -8.87 57.64 34.53
C SER A 4 -8.98 57.51 32.99
N SER A 5 -8.24 56.69 32.43
CA SER A 5 -8.52 56.22 31.07
C SER A 5 -8.84 54.74 31.07
N ARG A 6 -10.09 54.41 30.83
CA ARG A 6 -10.59 53.07 30.55
C ARG A 6 -10.32 52.78 29.07
N SER A 7 -9.59 51.78 28.78
CA SER A 7 -9.59 51.17 27.44
C SER A 7 -10.18 49.76 27.52
N PHE A 8 -11.39 49.66 27.02
CA PHE A 8 -12.06 48.39 26.79
C PHE A 8 -11.55 47.82 25.48
N GLY A 9 -10.74 46.77 25.54
CA GLY A 9 -10.37 45.96 24.41
C GLY A 9 -11.06 44.61 24.51
N ILE A 10 -12.25 44.47 23.89
CA ILE A 10 -12.93 43.20 23.78
C ILE A 10 -12.31 42.44 22.60
N ALA A 11 -11.35 41.61 22.88
CA ALA A 11 -10.86 40.62 21.92
C ALA A 11 -11.93 39.51 21.78
N ARG A 12 -12.77 39.62 20.75
CA ARG A 12 -13.66 38.53 20.37
C ARG A 12 -12.82 37.39 19.82
N HIS A 13 -12.64 36.35 20.61
CA HIS A 13 -12.13 35.07 20.13
C HIS A 13 -13.17 34.47 19.19
N ILE A 14 -12.96 34.62 17.90
CA ILE A 14 -13.72 33.86 16.88
C ILE A 14 -13.21 32.43 16.92
N LYS A 15 -13.95 31.60 17.62
CA LYS A 15 -13.74 30.16 17.62
C LYS A 15 -14.20 29.61 16.25
N ILE A 16 -13.28 29.50 15.32
CA ILE A 16 -13.54 28.82 14.05
C ILE A 16 -13.63 27.34 14.36
N GLU A 17 -14.83 26.87 14.64
CA GLU A 17 -15.11 25.45 14.65
C GLU A 17 -14.96 24.95 13.21
N ARG A 18 -13.79 24.43 12.87
CA ARG A 18 -13.62 23.60 11.68
C ARG A 18 -14.47 22.36 11.90
N LYS A 19 -15.70 22.36 11.39
CA LYS A 19 -16.45 21.14 11.15
C LYS A 19 -15.63 20.31 10.17
N PHE A 20 -14.79 19.45 10.71
CA PHE A 20 -14.25 18.33 9.93
C PHE A 20 -15.47 17.49 9.55
N ASN A 21 -16.00 17.72 8.36
CA ASN A 21 -16.85 16.75 7.70
C ASN A 21 -16.10 15.42 7.80
N LYS A 22 -16.60 14.51 8.62
CA LYS A 22 -16.26 13.10 8.53
C LYS A 22 -16.68 12.64 7.13
N LYS A 23 -15.86 12.93 6.12
CA LYS A 23 -15.93 12.17 4.88
C LYS A 23 -15.87 10.73 5.34
N GLN A 24 -16.95 10.01 5.07
CA GLN A 24 -16.98 8.56 5.21
C GLN A 24 -15.62 8.04 4.75
N GLN A 25 -14.83 7.56 5.69
CA GLN A 25 -13.63 6.80 5.37
C GLN A 25 -14.16 5.60 4.60
N MET A 26 -14.16 5.69 3.28
CA MET A 26 -14.37 4.53 2.43
C MET A 26 -13.34 3.53 2.92
N LYS A 27 -13.79 2.43 3.53
CA LYS A 27 -12.94 1.29 3.84
C LYS A 27 -12.34 0.89 2.51
N THR A 28 -11.09 1.30 2.28
CA THR A 28 -10.37 0.93 1.06
C THR A 28 -10.14 -0.56 1.17
N SER A 29 -10.91 -1.34 0.43
CA SER A 29 -10.67 -2.78 0.31
C SER A 29 -9.41 -2.93 -0.53
N TYR A 30 -8.38 -3.51 0.06
CA TYR A 30 -7.14 -3.84 -0.65
C TYR A 30 -7.24 -5.18 -1.39
N HIS A 31 -8.43 -5.80 -1.38
CA HIS A 31 -8.70 -7.05 -2.08
C HIS A 31 -9.50 -6.77 -3.34
N VAL A 32 -9.17 -7.52 -4.38
CA VAL A 32 -9.93 -7.51 -5.62
C VAL A 32 -11.32 -8.13 -5.37
N ASN A 33 -12.37 -7.53 -5.94
CA ASN A 33 -13.70 -8.12 -5.93
C ASN A 33 -13.89 -9.11 -7.10
N GLU A 34 -15.03 -9.80 -7.13
CA GLU A 34 -15.36 -10.79 -8.17
C GLU A 34 -15.34 -10.22 -9.60
N LYS A 35 -15.50 -8.90 -9.75
CA LYS A 35 -15.45 -8.22 -11.04
C LYS A 35 -14.05 -7.71 -11.41
N GLY A 36 -13.01 -8.02 -10.62
CA GLY A 36 -11.65 -7.59 -10.88
C GLY A 36 -11.35 -6.14 -10.51
N TYR A 37 -12.10 -5.55 -9.57
CA TYR A 37 -11.91 -4.17 -9.12
C TYR A 37 -11.40 -4.09 -7.69
N TYR A 38 -10.51 -3.13 -7.45
CA TYR A 38 -10.06 -2.68 -6.14
C TYR A 38 -10.81 -1.39 -5.78
N GLY A 39 -11.99 -1.49 -5.18
CA GLY A 39 -12.87 -0.35 -4.95
C GLY A 39 -13.36 0.27 -6.26
N ALA A 40 -13.01 1.53 -6.53
CA ALA A 40 -13.33 2.24 -7.76
C ALA A 40 -12.31 2.03 -8.89
N PHE A 41 -11.23 1.27 -8.65
CA PHE A 41 -10.12 1.11 -9.59
C PHE A 41 -10.13 -0.30 -10.17
N GLY A 42 -9.91 -0.42 -11.48
CA GLY A 42 -9.86 -1.71 -12.17
C GLY A 42 -10.50 -1.62 -13.55
N GLY A 43 -10.75 -2.79 -14.13
CA GLY A 43 -11.32 -2.94 -15.46
C GLY A 43 -10.29 -3.44 -16.47
N ALA A 44 -10.79 -3.90 -17.62
CA ALA A 44 -9.98 -4.46 -18.70
C ALA A 44 -10.11 -3.57 -19.95
N TYR A 45 -9.23 -2.58 -20.06
CA TYR A 45 -9.12 -1.69 -21.22
C TYR A 45 -8.09 -2.25 -22.21
N ILE A 46 -8.43 -3.38 -22.82
CA ILE A 46 -7.56 -4.19 -23.68
C ILE A 46 -8.18 -4.38 -25.06
N PRO A 47 -7.39 -4.76 -26.08
CA PRO A 47 -7.93 -5.16 -27.37
C PRO A 47 -8.96 -6.29 -27.24
N GLU A 48 -10.05 -6.18 -28.00
CA GLU A 48 -11.20 -7.08 -27.90
C GLU A 48 -10.81 -8.57 -28.05
N MET A 49 -9.85 -8.85 -28.92
CA MET A 49 -9.35 -10.21 -29.17
C MET A 49 -8.69 -10.87 -27.96
N LEU A 50 -8.22 -10.07 -26.96
CA LEU A 50 -7.61 -10.56 -25.74
C LEU A 50 -8.61 -10.72 -24.59
N TYR A 51 -9.80 -10.18 -24.74
CA TYR A 51 -10.81 -10.16 -23.69
C TYR A 51 -11.18 -11.57 -23.18
N PRO A 52 -11.38 -12.60 -24.03
CA PRO A 52 -11.68 -13.95 -23.55
C PRO A 52 -10.60 -14.52 -22.63
N ASN A 53 -9.32 -14.29 -22.96
CA ASN A 53 -8.19 -14.79 -22.17
C ASN A 53 -8.11 -14.10 -20.80
N VAL A 54 -8.31 -12.78 -20.77
CA VAL A 54 -8.31 -12.01 -19.51
C VAL A 54 -9.53 -12.34 -18.64
N GLU A 55 -10.68 -12.60 -19.25
CA GLU A 55 -11.88 -13.02 -18.52
C GLU A 55 -11.69 -14.43 -17.91
N GLN A 56 -11.08 -15.35 -18.63
CA GLN A 56 -10.72 -16.66 -18.10
C GLN A 56 -9.73 -16.54 -16.93
N LEU A 57 -8.72 -15.69 -17.06
CA LEU A 57 -7.78 -15.40 -15.98
C LEU A 57 -8.52 -14.84 -14.75
N ARG A 58 -9.40 -13.86 -14.93
CA ARG A 58 -10.19 -13.26 -13.87
C ARG A 58 -11.04 -14.29 -13.11
N GLN A 59 -11.69 -15.18 -13.83
CA GLN A 59 -12.55 -16.22 -13.24
C GLN A 59 -11.76 -17.24 -12.42
N ASN A 60 -10.56 -17.58 -12.85
CA ASN A 60 -9.73 -18.61 -12.22
C ASN A 60 -8.82 -18.05 -11.13
N TYR A 61 -8.38 -16.78 -11.25
CA TYR A 61 -7.41 -16.18 -10.33
C TYR A 61 -7.82 -16.29 -8.86
N LEU A 62 -9.04 -15.87 -8.51
CA LEU A 62 -9.53 -15.92 -7.12
C LEU A 62 -9.67 -17.34 -6.59
N LYS A 63 -9.97 -18.28 -7.46
CA LYS A 63 -10.05 -19.70 -7.12
C LYS A 63 -8.67 -20.26 -6.77
N ILE A 64 -7.75 -20.17 -7.75
CA ILE A 64 -6.40 -20.74 -7.65
C ILE A 64 -5.63 -20.12 -6.49
N THR A 65 -5.67 -18.80 -6.36
CA THR A 65 -4.95 -18.11 -5.28
C THR A 65 -5.54 -18.37 -3.88
N ALA A 66 -6.75 -18.93 -3.78
CA ALA A 66 -7.35 -19.34 -2.51
C ALA A 66 -7.08 -20.82 -2.16
N GLU A 67 -6.53 -21.60 -3.08
CA GLU A 67 -6.23 -23.02 -2.85
C GLU A 67 -5.06 -23.19 -1.86
N PRO A 68 -5.20 -24.03 -0.82
CA PRO A 68 -4.16 -24.20 0.19
C PRO A 68 -2.84 -24.73 -0.40
N GLU A 69 -2.92 -25.55 -1.44
CA GLU A 69 -1.77 -26.11 -2.15
C GLU A 69 -0.96 -24.99 -2.82
N PHE A 70 -1.64 -24.10 -3.57
CA PHE A 70 -1.01 -22.93 -4.17
C PHE A 70 -0.33 -22.05 -3.12
N GLN A 71 -1.02 -21.74 -2.01
CA GLN A 71 -0.47 -20.91 -0.95
C GLN A 71 0.78 -21.54 -0.31
N THR A 72 0.74 -22.84 -0.07
CA THR A 72 1.86 -23.57 0.54
C THR A 72 3.08 -23.56 -0.37
N GLU A 73 2.92 -23.91 -1.64
CA GLU A 73 4.00 -23.92 -2.62
C GLU A 73 4.56 -22.51 -2.87
N PHE A 74 3.67 -21.51 -2.96
CA PHE A 74 4.07 -20.12 -3.13
C PHE A 74 4.89 -19.59 -1.94
N ASP A 75 4.45 -19.86 -0.72
CA ASP A 75 5.16 -19.43 0.50
C ASP A 75 6.51 -20.17 0.64
N GLU A 76 6.59 -21.44 0.31
CA GLU A 76 7.82 -22.20 0.30
C GLU A 76 8.82 -21.64 -0.71
N LEU A 77 8.40 -21.37 -1.93
CA LEU A 77 9.24 -20.75 -2.96
C LEU A 77 9.68 -19.33 -2.60
N LEU A 78 8.79 -18.54 -2.00
CA LEU A 78 9.16 -17.21 -1.52
C LEU A 78 10.25 -17.30 -0.45
N LYS A 79 10.18 -18.27 0.44
CA LYS A 79 11.13 -18.43 1.53
C LYS A 79 12.45 -19.05 1.04
N GLU A 80 12.41 -20.20 0.40
CA GLU A 80 13.59 -21.01 0.13
C GLU A 80 14.30 -20.59 -1.18
N TYR A 81 13.56 -20.13 -2.18
CA TYR A 81 14.12 -19.75 -3.48
C TYR A 81 14.33 -18.22 -3.61
N VAL A 82 13.34 -17.43 -3.22
CA VAL A 82 13.42 -15.97 -3.33
C VAL A 82 14.25 -15.33 -2.20
N GLY A 83 14.25 -15.95 -1.00
CA GLY A 83 14.97 -15.45 0.17
C GLY A 83 14.14 -14.44 0.99
N ARG A 84 12.85 -14.68 1.13
CA ARG A 84 11.98 -13.84 1.97
C ARG A 84 11.85 -14.38 3.41
N PRO A 85 11.62 -13.47 4.37
CA PRO A 85 11.58 -12.01 4.23
C PRO A 85 12.98 -11.40 4.06
N THR A 86 13.11 -10.39 3.19
CA THR A 86 14.37 -9.65 3.05
C THR A 86 14.68 -8.80 4.27
N PRO A 87 15.97 -8.61 4.62
CA PRO A 87 16.36 -7.85 5.81
C PRO A 87 15.92 -6.39 5.77
N LEU A 88 15.66 -5.83 6.94
CA LEU A 88 15.55 -4.40 7.16
C LEU A 88 16.88 -3.89 7.75
N TYR A 89 17.69 -3.24 6.92
CA TYR A 89 19.03 -2.79 7.27
C TYR A 89 19.03 -1.36 7.80
N PHE A 90 19.58 -1.15 9.00
CA PHE A 90 19.78 0.20 9.53
C PHE A 90 20.98 0.87 8.88
N ALA A 91 20.75 1.90 8.08
CA ALA A 91 21.77 2.64 7.33
C ALA A 91 22.44 3.69 8.25
N LYS A 92 23.35 3.26 9.11
CA LYS A 92 23.99 4.08 10.17
C LYS A 92 24.61 5.38 9.62
N ASN A 93 25.36 5.32 8.54
CA ASN A 93 26.05 6.49 7.97
C ASN A 93 25.07 7.50 7.36
N LEU A 94 24.03 7.01 6.65
CA LEU A 94 22.96 7.87 6.12
C LEU A 94 22.16 8.50 7.25
N SER A 95 21.85 7.72 8.27
CA SER A 95 21.13 8.21 9.46
C SER A 95 21.88 9.33 10.15
N LYS A 96 23.19 9.20 10.31
CA LYS A 96 24.05 10.25 10.86
C LYS A 96 24.10 11.48 9.96
N LYS A 97 24.25 11.29 8.65
CA LYS A 97 24.34 12.39 7.66
C LYS A 97 23.08 13.26 7.64
N TYR A 98 21.91 12.63 7.71
CA TYR A 98 20.61 13.31 7.61
C TYR A 98 19.91 13.53 8.95
N ASN A 99 20.59 13.23 10.06
CA ASN A 99 20.07 13.38 11.43
C ASN A 99 18.68 12.76 11.62
N THR A 100 18.46 11.57 11.04
CA THR A 100 17.19 10.81 11.14
C THR A 100 17.46 9.32 11.06
N LYS A 101 16.53 8.48 11.51
CA LYS A 101 16.67 7.02 11.40
C LYS A 101 16.27 6.55 10.01
N ILE A 102 17.23 6.05 9.24
CA ILE A 102 17.01 5.54 7.89
C ILE A 102 17.21 4.03 7.90
N TYR A 103 16.19 3.32 7.43
CA TYR A 103 16.22 1.87 7.23
C TYR A 103 16.02 1.55 5.75
N LEU A 104 16.78 0.60 5.25
CA LEU A 104 16.69 0.11 3.88
C LEU A 104 16.04 -1.27 3.89
N LYS A 105 14.91 -1.41 3.22
CA LYS A 105 14.33 -2.71 2.92
C LYS A 105 15.11 -3.31 1.76
N ARG A 106 15.89 -4.36 2.04
CA ARG A 106 16.91 -4.89 1.12
C ARG A 106 16.31 -5.85 0.09
N GLU A 107 15.47 -5.32 -0.81
CA GLU A 107 14.87 -6.09 -1.92
C GLU A 107 15.91 -6.52 -2.97
N ASP A 108 17.06 -5.89 -2.99
CA ASP A 108 18.23 -6.26 -3.77
C ASP A 108 18.84 -7.62 -3.37
N LEU A 109 18.49 -8.14 -2.19
CA LEU A 109 18.92 -9.45 -1.71
C LEU A 109 17.98 -10.59 -2.11
N CYS A 110 16.85 -10.30 -2.74
CA CYS A 110 16.05 -11.34 -3.36
C CYS A 110 16.85 -12.07 -4.45
N HIS A 111 16.54 -13.33 -4.70
CA HIS A 111 17.00 -14.02 -5.91
C HIS A 111 16.69 -13.15 -7.14
N THR A 112 17.60 -13.03 -8.09
CA THR A 112 17.58 -12.08 -9.22
C THR A 112 17.85 -10.60 -8.88
N GLY A 113 18.10 -10.25 -7.62
CA GLY A 113 18.45 -8.87 -7.20
C GLY A 113 17.30 -7.87 -7.21
N ALA A 114 16.04 -8.31 -7.31
CA ALA A 114 14.89 -7.40 -7.36
C ALA A 114 13.59 -8.07 -6.86
N HIS A 115 12.65 -7.25 -6.39
CA HIS A 115 11.32 -7.71 -5.91
C HIS A 115 10.43 -8.32 -7.01
N LYS A 116 10.72 -8.11 -8.28
CA LYS A 116 9.94 -8.64 -9.41
C LYS A 116 9.85 -10.17 -9.44
N ILE A 117 10.80 -10.86 -8.82
CA ILE A 117 10.78 -12.32 -8.66
C ILE A 117 9.49 -12.82 -8.00
N ASN A 118 8.87 -12.03 -7.11
CA ASN A 118 7.61 -12.41 -6.47
C ASN A 118 6.49 -12.60 -7.49
N ASN A 119 6.37 -11.65 -8.46
CA ASN A 119 5.38 -11.78 -9.52
C ASN A 119 5.68 -12.97 -10.44
N THR A 120 6.95 -13.19 -10.73
CA THR A 120 7.36 -14.31 -11.59
C THR A 120 6.97 -15.65 -10.99
N ILE A 121 7.23 -15.84 -9.69
CA ILE A 121 6.84 -17.07 -8.98
C ILE A 121 5.31 -17.25 -9.00
N GLY A 122 4.56 -16.21 -8.62
CA GLY A 122 3.09 -16.29 -8.58
C GLY A 122 2.40 -16.41 -9.95
N GLN A 123 3.13 -16.18 -11.04
CA GLN A 123 2.61 -16.34 -12.42
C GLN A 123 2.98 -17.68 -13.06
N ILE A 124 3.99 -18.35 -12.54
CA ILE A 124 4.42 -19.67 -13.04
C ILE A 124 3.60 -20.80 -12.40
N LEU A 125 3.22 -20.65 -11.13
CA LEU A 125 2.34 -21.56 -10.41
C LEU A 125 0.91 -21.49 -10.95
#